data_524d5662fc6da4abb00af7e45df2fdda
#
_entry.id   524d5662fc6da4abb00af7e45df2fdda
#
_cell.length_a   1.000
_cell.length_b   1.000
_cell.length_c   1.000
_cell.angle_alpha   90.00
_cell.angle_beta   90.00
_cell.angle_gamma   90.00
#
_symmetry.space_group_name_H-M   'P 1'
#
loop_
_entity.id
_entity.type
_entity.pdbx_description
1 polymer ?
#
loop_
_entity_poly.entity_id
_entity_poly.type
_entity_poly.pdbx_seq_one_letter_code
_entity_poly.pdbx_strand_id
1 'polypeptide(L)'
;MRYFLLIFVVCVAAVIGIAGFQGSHSRKTPLYIFPDMKRQLKLRPEAPADFLPNGTSSQLPPEGTVARSKPIMVADKPVYSYEDSPVYTGFVSGTTNYVPTNPMPITAQLLKRGQERFNIYCSPCHGREADGNGITKKLGVMMTVANLQDPRIVKYNDGEIFNVITHGRNTMAAYGPNVPVEDRWAIIAYVRALQLSHLGTIDDVPQAERGSLKK
;
A
#
# COMPACT_ATOMS: atom_id res chain seq x y z
N MET A 1 21.06 37.40 56.23
CA MET A 1 20.37 37.81 54.95
C MET A 1 21.17 37.61 53.68
N ARG A 2 22.45 38.07 53.63
CA ARG A 2 23.27 37.91 52.36
C ARG A 2 23.48 36.47 51.90
N TYR A 3 23.67 35.52 52.81
CA TYR A 3 23.81 34.12 52.44
C TYR A 3 22.47 33.48 51.96
N PHE A 4 21.37 33.88 52.52
CA PHE A 4 20.05 33.49 52.06
C PHE A 4 19.81 33.90 50.62
N LEU A 5 20.07 35.16 50.31
CA LEU A 5 19.95 35.66 48.93
C LEU A 5 20.89 34.93 47.95
N LEU A 6 22.10 34.63 48.40
CA LEU A 6 23.09 33.93 47.59
C LEU A 6 22.63 32.52 47.29
N ILE A 7 22.16 31.79 48.28
CA ILE A 7 21.58 30.44 48.12
C ILE A 7 20.34 30.49 47.17
N PHE A 8 19.46 31.46 47.38
CA PHE A 8 18.32 31.64 46.51
C PHE A 8 18.69 31.85 45.05
N VAL A 9 19.63 32.73 44.76
CA VAL A 9 20.14 32.98 43.40
C VAL A 9 20.78 31.72 42.79
N VAL A 10 21.55 30.98 43.56
CA VAL A 10 22.17 29.72 43.09
C VAL A 10 21.10 28.68 42.78
N CYS A 11 20.07 28.55 43.62
CA CYS A 11 18.95 27.64 43.35
C CYS A 11 18.18 28.04 42.08
N VAL A 12 17.88 29.32 41.89
CA VAL A 12 17.20 29.82 40.67
C VAL A 12 18.07 29.56 39.44
N ALA A 13 19.38 29.84 39.51
CA ALA A 13 20.31 29.59 38.41
C ALA A 13 20.39 28.07 38.09
N ALA A 14 20.41 27.21 39.11
CA ALA A 14 20.39 25.77 38.92
C ALA A 14 19.08 25.28 38.25
N VAL A 15 17.93 25.77 38.70
CA VAL A 15 16.65 25.45 38.09
C VAL A 15 16.58 25.89 36.61
N ILE A 16 17.01 27.14 36.32
CA ILE A 16 17.06 27.63 34.95
C ILE A 16 18.07 26.84 34.10
N GLY A 17 19.22 26.49 34.67
CA GLY A 17 20.26 25.70 33.96
C GLY A 17 19.80 24.27 33.62
N ILE A 18 19.01 23.65 34.49
CA ILE A 18 18.51 22.27 34.28
C ILE A 18 17.24 22.26 33.44
N ALA A 19 16.28 23.14 33.75
CA ALA A 19 14.97 23.13 33.11
C ALA A 19 14.89 24.05 31.87
N GLY A 20 15.83 24.97 31.71
CA GLY A 20 15.80 25.98 30.66
C GLY A 20 14.76 27.08 30.91
N PHE A 21 14.67 28.03 29.98
CA PHE A 21 13.65 29.09 30.04
C PHE A 21 12.29 28.54 29.59
N GLN A 22 11.26 28.79 30.38
CA GLN A 22 9.90 28.44 30.04
C GLN A 22 9.48 29.15 28.73
N GLY A 23 8.91 28.36 27.79
CA GLY A 23 8.47 28.85 26.48
C GLY A 23 9.58 28.95 25.42
N SER A 24 10.83 28.56 25.71
CA SER A 24 11.88 28.49 24.70
C SER A 24 11.62 27.33 23.71
N HIS A 25 11.75 27.60 22.42
CA HIS A 25 11.69 26.56 21.40
C HIS A 25 13.03 25.83 21.33
N SER A 26 13.03 24.53 21.58
CA SER A 26 14.20 23.67 21.47
C SER A 26 13.92 22.46 20.56
N ARG A 27 14.91 22.10 19.71
CA ARG A 27 14.88 20.85 18.94
C ARG A 27 15.35 19.65 19.74
N LYS A 28 15.88 19.88 20.95
CA LYS A 28 16.31 18.79 21.84
C LYS A 28 15.11 18.19 22.55
N THR A 29 15.15 16.88 22.77
CA THR A 29 14.14 16.20 23.56
C THR A 29 14.09 16.77 24.97
N PRO A 30 12.91 17.15 25.50
CA PRO A 30 12.81 17.62 26.87
C PRO A 30 13.36 16.60 27.87
N LEU A 31 14.01 17.10 28.92
CA LEU A 31 14.44 16.23 30.02
C LEU A 31 13.20 15.77 30.80
N TYR A 32 12.96 14.46 30.85
CA TYR A 32 11.86 13.88 31.62
C TYR A 32 12.39 13.35 32.93
N ILE A 33 11.97 13.94 34.02
CA ILE A 33 12.27 13.44 35.37
C ILE A 33 11.29 12.33 35.73
N PHE A 34 9.99 12.57 35.48
CA PHE A 34 8.92 11.59 35.65
C PHE A 34 8.16 11.43 34.35
N PRO A 35 8.21 10.25 33.72
CA PRO A 35 7.56 10.02 32.42
C PRO A 35 6.03 9.91 32.52
N ASP A 36 5.46 9.73 33.70
CA ASP A 36 4.02 9.54 33.95
C ASP A 36 3.35 8.62 32.92
N MET A 37 2.25 9.07 32.32
CA MET A 37 1.52 8.33 31.31
C MET A 37 2.19 8.31 29.94
N LYS A 38 3.30 9.02 29.73
CA LYS A 38 3.99 9.07 28.45
C LYS A 38 4.66 7.73 28.10
N ARG A 39 5.18 7.02 29.10
CA ARG A 39 5.74 5.69 28.93
C ARG A 39 4.88 4.70 29.70
N GLN A 40 4.13 3.90 28.96
CA GLN A 40 3.26 2.87 29.51
C GLN A 40 3.77 1.51 29.11
N LEU A 41 3.68 0.53 30.02
CA LEU A 41 3.97 -0.89 29.78
C LEU A 41 2.76 -1.51 29.05
N LYS A 42 2.57 -1.14 27.78
CA LYS A 42 1.54 -1.71 26.93
C LYS A 42 2.12 -2.03 25.55
N LEU A 43 1.61 -3.07 24.95
CA LEU A 43 1.92 -3.39 23.56
C LEU A 43 1.40 -2.25 22.63
N ARG A 44 2.26 -1.78 21.77
CA ARG A 44 1.90 -0.82 20.72
C ARG A 44 2.10 -1.48 19.36
N PRO A 45 1.29 -1.16 18.35
CA PRO A 45 1.53 -1.65 17.00
C PRO A 45 2.98 -1.36 16.57
N GLU A 46 3.60 -2.33 15.89
CA GLU A 46 4.98 -2.21 15.36
C GLU A 46 6.09 -1.98 16.41
N ALA A 47 5.77 -2.05 17.69
CA ALA A 47 6.79 -1.92 18.74
C ALA A 47 7.52 -3.26 18.98
N PRO A 48 8.80 -3.23 19.38
CA PRO A 48 9.48 -4.44 19.83
C PRO A 48 8.82 -4.99 21.11
N ALA A 49 8.78 -6.31 21.22
CA ALA A 49 8.21 -7.03 22.35
C ALA A 49 9.03 -8.30 22.64
N ASP A 50 10.14 -8.14 23.37
CA ASP A 50 11.15 -9.18 23.57
C ASP A 50 10.62 -10.45 24.25
N PHE A 51 9.47 -10.36 24.94
CA PHE A 51 8.82 -11.51 25.58
C PHE A 51 7.96 -12.34 24.62
N LEU A 52 7.75 -11.88 23.37
CA LEU A 52 7.01 -12.63 22.35
C LEU A 52 7.97 -13.38 21.42
N PRO A 53 7.58 -14.58 20.93
CA PRO A 53 8.48 -15.47 20.18
C PRO A 53 9.18 -14.84 18.97
N ASN A 54 8.51 -13.92 18.29
CA ASN A 54 9.03 -13.22 17.10
C ASN A 54 9.61 -11.84 17.42
N GLY A 55 9.70 -11.44 18.69
CA GLY A 55 10.23 -10.15 19.11
C GLY A 55 9.36 -8.93 18.74
N THR A 56 8.16 -9.13 18.21
CA THR A 56 7.26 -8.06 17.76
C THR A 56 5.93 -8.07 18.52
N SER A 57 5.35 -6.90 18.73
CA SER A 57 4.04 -6.76 19.36
C SER A 57 2.88 -7.20 18.47
N SER A 58 3.06 -7.14 17.15
CA SER A 58 2.08 -7.61 16.17
C SER A 58 2.26 -9.10 15.92
N GLN A 59 1.27 -9.88 16.32
CA GLN A 59 1.28 -11.35 16.19
C GLN A 59 0.36 -11.77 15.05
N LEU A 60 0.71 -12.88 14.41
CA LEU A 60 -0.20 -13.55 13.49
C LEU A 60 -1.39 -14.12 14.29
N PRO A 61 -2.59 -14.16 13.69
CA PRO A 61 -3.72 -14.85 14.31
C PRO A 61 -3.36 -16.30 14.62
N PRO A 62 -3.88 -16.89 15.71
CA PRO A 62 -3.70 -18.31 15.99
C PRO A 62 -4.16 -19.17 14.81
N GLU A 63 -3.48 -20.31 14.63
CA GLU A 63 -3.83 -21.26 13.58
C GLU A 63 -5.29 -21.73 13.73
N GLY A 64 -5.99 -21.86 12.60
CA GLY A 64 -7.41 -22.20 12.56
C GLY A 64 -8.38 -21.03 12.80
N THR A 65 -7.87 -19.82 13.01
CA THR A 65 -8.71 -18.63 13.18
C THR A 65 -9.22 -18.14 11.82
N VAL A 66 -10.52 -17.90 11.74
CA VAL A 66 -11.17 -17.29 10.56
C VAL A 66 -11.47 -15.83 10.87
N ALA A 67 -10.93 -14.92 10.07
CA ALA A 67 -11.17 -13.49 10.25
C ALA A 67 -12.64 -13.14 9.94
N ARG A 68 -13.31 -12.42 10.84
CA ARG A 68 -14.63 -11.86 10.61
C ARG A 68 -14.54 -10.64 9.70
N SER A 69 -14.26 -10.84 8.42
CA SER A 69 -14.19 -9.79 7.41
C SER A 69 -15.55 -9.51 6.79
N LYS A 70 -15.70 -8.30 6.22
CA LYS A 70 -16.85 -8.02 5.35
C LYS A 70 -16.69 -8.78 4.04
N PRO A 71 -17.77 -9.38 3.49
CA PRO A 71 -17.69 -10.03 2.19
C PRO A 71 -17.49 -9.01 1.07
N ILE A 72 -16.88 -9.45 -0.01
CA ILE A 72 -16.86 -8.71 -1.28
C ILE A 72 -18.11 -9.09 -2.06
N MET A 73 -18.83 -8.08 -2.57
CA MET A 73 -20.01 -8.33 -3.40
C MET A 73 -19.59 -8.55 -4.84
N VAL A 74 -19.89 -9.71 -5.39
CA VAL A 74 -19.64 -10.07 -6.78
C VAL A 74 -20.96 -10.44 -7.43
N ALA A 75 -21.45 -9.65 -8.38
CA ALA A 75 -22.75 -9.83 -9.03
C ALA A 75 -23.88 -10.11 -8.01
N ASP A 76 -23.98 -9.25 -6.98
CA ASP A 76 -24.95 -9.30 -5.88
C ASP A 76 -24.84 -10.53 -4.94
N LYS A 77 -23.77 -11.31 -5.05
CA LYS A 77 -23.47 -12.42 -4.14
C LYS A 77 -22.34 -12.04 -3.19
N PRO A 78 -22.52 -12.26 -1.87
CA PRO A 78 -21.42 -12.06 -0.92
C PRO A 78 -20.40 -13.19 -1.04
N VAL A 79 -19.12 -12.85 -1.17
CA VAL A 79 -17.99 -13.77 -1.19
C VAL A 79 -17.10 -13.45 0.01
N TYR A 80 -16.80 -14.43 0.83
CA TYR A 80 -16.03 -14.27 2.06
C TYR A 80 -14.56 -14.64 1.86
N SER A 81 -13.69 -14.05 2.64
CA SER A 81 -12.23 -14.22 2.52
C SER A 81 -11.71 -15.63 2.82
N TYR A 82 -12.52 -16.47 3.48
CA TYR A 82 -12.19 -17.86 3.78
C TYR A 82 -12.69 -18.85 2.71
N GLU A 83 -13.41 -18.36 1.71
CA GLU A 83 -13.88 -19.21 0.62
C GLU A 83 -12.79 -19.41 -0.42
N ASP A 84 -12.74 -20.61 -1.04
CA ASP A 84 -11.92 -20.85 -2.21
C ASP A 84 -12.56 -20.19 -3.44
N SER A 85 -12.46 -18.87 -3.46
CA SER A 85 -13.05 -18.05 -4.52
C SER A 85 -11.96 -17.39 -5.36
N PRO A 86 -12.12 -17.36 -6.69
CA PRO A 86 -11.23 -16.65 -7.60
C PRO A 86 -10.94 -15.21 -7.20
N VAL A 87 -11.91 -14.54 -6.58
CA VAL A 87 -11.78 -13.14 -6.12
C VAL A 87 -10.66 -12.98 -5.08
N TYR A 88 -10.54 -13.94 -4.15
CA TYR A 88 -9.54 -13.88 -3.10
C TYR A 88 -8.24 -14.58 -3.45
N THR A 89 -8.32 -15.67 -4.22
CA THR A 89 -7.17 -16.52 -4.50
C THR A 89 -6.46 -16.17 -5.82
N GLY A 90 -7.19 -15.65 -6.80
CA GLY A 90 -6.69 -15.46 -8.17
C GLY A 90 -6.61 -16.76 -8.97
N PHE A 91 -7.05 -17.89 -8.38
CA PHE A 91 -7.09 -19.21 -9.01
C PHE A 91 -8.51 -19.64 -9.33
N VAL A 92 -8.64 -20.52 -10.28
CA VAL A 92 -9.90 -21.24 -10.52
C VAL A 92 -10.14 -22.17 -9.33
N SER A 93 -11.33 -22.08 -8.70
CA SER A 93 -11.66 -22.84 -7.49
C SER A 93 -11.32 -24.32 -7.62
N GLY A 94 -10.67 -24.88 -6.58
CA GLY A 94 -10.24 -26.26 -6.56
C GLY A 94 -9.03 -26.58 -7.44
N THR A 95 -8.36 -25.58 -8.03
CA THR A 95 -7.20 -25.79 -8.93
C THR A 95 -6.06 -24.84 -8.60
N THR A 96 -4.91 -25.10 -9.21
CA THR A 96 -3.72 -24.22 -9.19
C THR A 96 -3.62 -23.36 -10.45
N ASN A 97 -4.62 -23.38 -11.32
CA ASN A 97 -4.63 -22.59 -12.55
C ASN A 97 -5.13 -21.17 -12.26
N TYR A 98 -4.44 -20.17 -12.76
CA TYR A 98 -4.87 -18.80 -12.66
C TYR A 98 -6.18 -18.54 -13.41
N VAL A 99 -7.07 -17.71 -12.85
CA VAL A 99 -8.25 -17.27 -13.60
C VAL A 99 -7.84 -16.47 -14.81
N PRO A 100 -8.40 -16.76 -16.00
CA PRO A 100 -8.00 -16.07 -17.23
C PRO A 100 -8.44 -14.62 -17.27
N THR A 101 -9.58 -14.30 -16.67
CA THR A 101 -10.20 -12.96 -16.72
C THR A 101 -10.61 -12.49 -15.33
N ASN A 102 -10.75 -11.17 -15.19
CA ASN A 102 -11.17 -10.53 -13.94
C ASN A 102 -12.52 -11.05 -13.46
N PRO A 103 -12.62 -11.59 -12.24
CA PRO A 103 -13.90 -12.10 -11.71
C PRO A 103 -14.87 -11.00 -11.27
N MET A 104 -14.41 -9.73 -11.20
CA MET A 104 -15.26 -8.59 -10.86
C MET A 104 -15.93 -8.01 -12.10
N PRO A 105 -17.18 -7.53 -12.00
CA PRO A 105 -17.85 -6.84 -13.11
C PRO A 105 -17.07 -5.60 -13.53
N ILE A 106 -16.71 -5.50 -14.81
CA ILE A 106 -15.97 -4.35 -15.36
C ILE A 106 -16.95 -3.21 -15.61
N THR A 107 -16.96 -2.23 -14.70
CA THR A 107 -17.78 -1.03 -14.78
C THR A 107 -16.91 0.21 -14.90
N ALA A 108 -17.48 1.33 -15.37
CA ALA A 108 -16.78 2.61 -15.42
C ALA A 108 -16.29 3.04 -14.03
N GLN A 109 -17.04 2.73 -12.96
CA GLN A 109 -16.66 2.99 -11.59
C GLN A 109 -15.43 2.16 -11.16
N LEU A 110 -15.41 0.86 -11.51
CA LEU A 110 -14.27 -0.02 -11.25
C LEU A 110 -13.01 0.48 -11.97
N LEU A 111 -13.12 0.87 -13.24
CA LEU A 111 -12.00 1.41 -14.02
C LEU A 111 -11.46 2.72 -13.42
N LYS A 112 -12.35 3.64 -13.03
CA LYS A 112 -11.96 4.89 -12.36
C LYS A 112 -11.25 4.62 -11.03
N ARG A 113 -11.75 3.67 -10.23
CA ARG A 113 -11.11 3.22 -9.00
C ARG A 113 -9.76 2.60 -9.29
N GLY A 114 -9.66 1.75 -10.32
CA GLY A 114 -8.40 1.14 -10.76
C GLY A 114 -7.36 2.17 -11.16
N GLN A 115 -7.75 3.19 -11.93
CA GLN A 115 -6.87 4.30 -12.30
C GLN A 115 -6.34 5.05 -11.08
N GLU A 116 -7.22 5.40 -10.14
CA GLU A 116 -6.83 6.08 -8.91
C GLU A 116 -5.81 5.25 -8.13
N ARG A 117 -6.08 3.96 -7.90
CA ARG A 117 -5.22 3.07 -7.13
C ARG A 117 -3.92 2.74 -7.85
N PHE A 118 -3.97 2.54 -9.16
CA PHE A 118 -2.77 2.38 -9.98
C PHE A 118 -1.85 3.60 -9.88
N ASN A 119 -2.40 4.81 -9.95
CA ASN A 119 -1.62 6.04 -9.85
C ASN A 119 -0.96 6.21 -8.48
N ILE A 120 -1.57 5.71 -7.41
CA ILE A 120 -1.02 5.78 -6.04
C ILE A 120 0.07 4.73 -5.83
N TYR A 121 -0.21 3.47 -6.13
CA TYR A 121 0.64 2.34 -5.72
C TYR A 121 1.58 1.85 -6.81
N CYS A 122 1.21 1.95 -8.07
CA CYS A 122 1.91 1.30 -9.18
C CYS A 122 2.70 2.27 -10.04
N SER A 123 2.11 3.43 -10.36
CA SER A 123 2.71 4.39 -11.30
C SER A 123 4.06 4.96 -10.86
N PRO A 124 4.40 5.08 -9.54
CA PRO A 124 5.73 5.52 -9.14
C PRO A 124 6.85 4.67 -9.72
N CYS A 125 6.62 3.37 -9.86
CA CYS A 125 7.57 2.44 -10.48
C CYS A 125 7.25 2.21 -11.97
N HIS A 126 5.99 1.85 -12.29
CA HIS A 126 5.61 1.41 -13.63
C HIS A 126 5.32 2.54 -14.63
N GLY A 127 5.28 3.81 -14.20
CA GLY A 127 4.85 4.92 -15.06
C GLY A 127 3.32 5.02 -15.17
N ARG A 128 2.81 6.19 -15.57
CA ARG A 128 1.35 6.39 -15.73
C ARG A 128 0.77 5.60 -16.90
N GLU A 129 1.60 5.35 -17.91
CA GLU A 129 1.25 4.58 -19.11
C GLU A 129 1.61 3.10 -18.96
N ALA A 130 2.07 2.69 -17.77
CA ALA A 130 2.49 1.32 -17.47
C ALA A 130 3.69 0.83 -18.31
N ASP A 131 4.51 1.75 -18.80
CA ASP A 131 5.67 1.54 -19.67
C ASP A 131 6.97 1.17 -18.92
N GLY A 132 6.94 1.13 -17.58
CA GLY A 132 8.09 0.87 -16.73
C GLY A 132 8.99 2.08 -16.49
N ASN A 133 8.60 3.28 -16.89
CA ASN A 133 9.39 4.50 -16.76
C ASN A 133 8.88 5.45 -15.67
N GLY A 134 8.57 4.88 -14.49
CA GLY A 134 8.15 5.63 -13.31
C GLY A 134 9.26 6.50 -12.72
N ILE A 135 8.88 7.31 -11.72
CA ILE A 135 9.80 8.25 -11.07
C ILE A 135 10.96 7.53 -10.37
N THR A 136 10.73 6.34 -9.81
CA THR A 136 11.76 5.55 -9.13
C THR A 136 12.89 5.16 -10.08
N LYS A 137 12.58 4.85 -11.34
CA LYS A 137 13.57 4.57 -12.37
C LYS A 137 14.31 5.85 -12.79
N LYS A 138 13.58 6.95 -12.97
CA LYS A 138 14.17 8.24 -13.34
C LYS A 138 15.15 8.77 -12.29
N LEU A 139 14.89 8.49 -11.03
CA LEU A 139 15.78 8.85 -9.91
C LEU A 139 16.90 7.82 -9.65
N GLY A 140 16.98 6.75 -10.44
CA GLY A 140 17.98 5.70 -10.27
C GLY A 140 17.79 4.80 -9.05
N VAL A 141 16.64 4.87 -8.38
CA VAL A 141 16.33 4.05 -7.20
C VAL A 141 16.04 2.61 -7.59
N MET A 142 15.32 2.41 -8.70
CA MET A 142 15.01 1.08 -9.25
C MET A 142 15.35 1.07 -10.73
N MET A 143 16.43 0.38 -11.10
CA MET A 143 16.90 0.33 -12.49
C MET A 143 16.08 -0.61 -13.38
N THR A 144 15.52 -1.67 -12.81
CA THR A 144 14.77 -2.69 -13.55
C THR A 144 13.32 -2.72 -13.08
N VAL A 145 12.44 -2.12 -13.88
CA VAL A 145 10.98 -2.17 -13.69
C VAL A 145 10.35 -2.74 -14.94
N ALA A 146 9.44 -3.69 -14.76
CA ALA A 146 8.76 -4.32 -15.89
C ALA A 146 7.88 -3.31 -16.64
N ASN A 147 7.99 -3.30 -17.97
CA ASN A 147 7.04 -2.65 -18.85
C ASN A 147 5.79 -3.53 -18.95
N LEU A 148 4.65 -3.06 -18.43
CA LEU A 148 3.40 -3.83 -18.44
C LEU A 148 2.76 -3.92 -19.84
N GLN A 149 3.27 -3.16 -20.82
CA GLN A 149 2.89 -3.25 -22.23
C GLN A 149 3.67 -4.34 -23.00
N ASP A 150 4.65 -5.00 -22.34
CA ASP A 150 5.42 -6.08 -22.95
C ASP A 150 4.48 -7.22 -23.35
N PRO A 151 4.57 -7.75 -24.61
CA PRO A 151 3.71 -8.82 -25.10
C PRO A 151 3.69 -10.07 -24.22
N ARG A 152 4.76 -10.34 -23.50
CA ARG A 152 4.83 -11.43 -22.53
C ARG A 152 3.89 -11.20 -21.34
N ILE A 153 3.83 -9.95 -20.81
CA ILE A 153 2.98 -9.59 -19.68
C ILE A 153 1.53 -9.42 -20.12
N VAL A 154 1.29 -8.91 -21.31
CA VAL A 154 -0.05 -8.84 -21.90
C VAL A 154 -0.72 -10.22 -21.97
N LYS A 155 0.07 -11.28 -22.21
CA LYS A 155 -0.40 -12.69 -22.25
C LYS A 155 -0.67 -13.31 -20.87
N TYR A 156 -0.30 -12.67 -19.77
CA TYR A 156 -0.58 -13.21 -18.44
C TYR A 156 -2.09 -13.26 -18.20
N ASN A 157 -2.52 -14.29 -17.48
CA ASN A 157 -3.89 -14.34 -16.95
C ASN A 157 -4.09 -13.23 -15.89
N ASP A 158 -5.32 -12.75 -15.73
CA ASP A 158 -5.61 -11.73 -14.72
C ASP A 158 -5.31 -12.22 -13.29
N GLY A 159 -5.58 -13.51 -13.04
CA GLY A 159 -5.19 -14.16 -11.77
C GLY A 159 -3.68 -14.21 -11.54
N GLU A 160 -2.87 -14.34 -12.60
CA GLU A 160 -1.41 -14.27 -12.46
C GLU A 160 -0.95 -12.86 -12.08
N ILE A 161 -1.54 -11.83 -12.68
CA ILE A 161 -1.25 -10.44 -12.30
C ILE A 161 -1.70 -10.18 -10.87
N PHE A 162 -2.87 -10.70 -10.46
CA PHE A 162 -3.36 -10.61 -9.09
C PHE A 162 -2.37 -11.26 -8.10
N ASN A 163 -1.84 -12.42 -8.43
CA ASN A 163 -0.85 -13.12 -7.61
C ASN A 163 0.45 -12.31 -7.49
N VAL A 164 0.93 -11.73 -8.59
CA VAL A 164 2.12 -10.85 -8.59
C VAL A 164 1.91 -9.62 -7.72
N ILE A 165 0.75 -8.97 -7.80
CA ILE A 165 0.44 -7.82 -6.93
C ILE A 165 0.38 -8.27 -5.46
N THR A 166 -0.20 -9.43 -5.20
CA THR A 166 -0.42 -9.93 -3.84
C THR A 166 0.87 -10.33 -3.15
N HIS A 167 1.71 -11.11 -3.81
CA HIS A 167 2.88 -11.77 -3.21
C HIS A 167 4.22 -11.17 -3.65
N GLY A 168 4.20 -10.30 -4.66
CA GLY A 168 5.41 -9.81 -5.30
C GLY A 168 6.01 -10.80 -6.30
N ARG A 169 6.98 -10.36 -7.08
CA ARG A 169 7.77 -11.21 -7.99
C ARG A 169 9.13 -10.58 -8.23
N ASN A 170 10.20 -11.34 -8.07
CA ASN A 170 11.59 -10.87 -8.22
C ASN A 170 11.88 -9.64 -7.33
N THR A 171 12.13 -8.49 -7.95
CA THR A 171 12.40 -7.22 -7.24
C THR A 171 11.13 -6.46 -6.84
N MET A 172 9.96 -6.85 -7.32
CA MET A 172 8.69 -6.26 -6.94
C MET A 172 8.25 -6.81 -5.59
N ALA A 173 8.11 -5.95 -4.60
CA ALA A 173 7.61 -6.32 -3.28
C ALA A 173 6.11 -6.69 -3.32
N ALA A 174 5.66 -7.40 -2.28
CA ALA A 174 4.25 -7.75 -2.10
C ALA A 174 3.42 -6.50 -1.71
N TYR A 175 2.31 -6.30 -2.40
CA TYR A 175 1.34 -5.24 -2.10
C TYR A 175 0.07 -5.77 -1.42
N GLY A 176 0.02 -7.07 -1.14
CA GLY A 176 -1.10 -7.71 -0.46
C GLY A 176 -1.56 -7.00 0.81
N PRO A 177 -0.66 -6.62 1.73
CA PRO A 177 -1.02 -5.92 2.95
C PRO A 177 -1.54 -4.49 2.74
N ASN A 178 -1.11 -3.81 1.66
CA ASN A 178 -1.35 -2.39 1.45
C ASN A 178 -2.53 -2.09 0.52
N VAL A 179 -2.87 -3.04 -0.37
CA VAL A 179 -3.90 -2.87 -1.39
C VAL A 179 -5.02 -3.89 -1.13
N PRO A 180 -6.24 -3.45 -0.80
CA PRO A 180 -7.40 -4.33 -0.65
C PRO A 180 -7.63 -5.20 -1.89
N VAL A 181 -8.23 -6.36 -1.69
CA VAL A 181 -8.49 -7.34 -2.77
C VAL A 181 -9.26 -6.73 -3.94
N GLU A 182 -10.33 -5.99 -3.64
CA GLU A 182 -11.15 -5.29 -4.64
C GLU A 182 -10.34 -4.28 -5.45
N ASP A 183 -9.47 -3.53 -4.77
CA ASP A 183 -8.60 -2.54 -5.42
C ASP A 183 -7.54 -3.22 -6.31
N ARG A 184 -7.06 -4.43 -5.97
CA ARG A 184 -6.17 -5.19 -6.86
C ARG A 184 -6.86 -5.55 -8.17
N TRP A 185 -8.09 -6.04 -8.12
CA TRP A 185 -8.88 -6.34 -9.31
C TRP A 185 -9.22 -5.09 -10.12
N ALA A 186 -9.51 -3.97 -9.44
CA ALA A 186 -9.71 -2.69 -10.10
C ALA A 186 -8.43 -2.21 -10.82
N ILE A 187 -7.26 -2.34 -10.20
CA ILE A 187 -5.96 -2.04 -10.81
C ILE A 187 -5.74 -2.92 -12.05
N ILE A 188 -6.02 -4.22 -11.97
CA ILE A 188 -5.88 -5.14 -13.11
C ILE A 188 -6.79 -4.72 -14.27
N ALA A 189 -8.05 -4.38 -14.00
CA ALA A 189 -8.97 -3.88 -15.02
C ALA A 189 -8.42 -2.62 -15.70
N TYR A 190 -7.84 -1.70 -14.94
CA TYR A 190 -7.24 -0.50 -15.49
C TYR A 190 -5.96 -0.80 -16.29
N VAL A 191 -5.09 -1.70 -15.82
CA VAL A 191 -3.91 -2.14 -16.59
C VAL A 191 -4.32 -2.75 -17.91
N ARG A 192 -5.39 -3.57 -17.95
CA ARG A 192 -5.94 -4.12 -19.18
C ARG A 192 -6.47 -3.04 -20.13
N ALA A 193 -7.11 -2.01 -19.61
CA ALA A 193 -7.53 -0.87 -20.39
C ALA A 193 -6.33 -0.11 -20.99
N LEU A 194 -5.24 0.09 -20.23
CA LEU A 194 -4.00 0.69 -20.75
C LEU A 194 -3.36 -0.18 -21.85
N GLN A 195 -3.28 -1.50 -21.64
CA GLN A 195 -2.76 -2.43 -22.64
C GLN A 195 -3.60 -2.39 -23.93
N LEU A 196 -4.92 -2.39 -23.80
CA LEU A 196 -5.83 -2.30 -24.94
C LEU A 196 -5.68 -0.97 -25.69
N SER A 197 -5.58 0.15 -24.97
CA SER A 197 -5.38 1.47 -25.58
C SER A 197 -4.05 1.59 -26.33
N HIS A 198 -3.00 0.88 -25.87
CA HIS A 198 -1.71 0.85 -26.54
C HIS A 198 -1.73 0.00 -27.83
N LEU A 199 -2.55 -1.04 -27.85
CA LEU A 199 -2.75 -1.90 -29.03
C LEU A 199 -3.82 -1.37 -29.97
N GLY A 200 -4.61 -0.38 -29.54
CA GLY A 200 -5.71 0.21 -30.27
C GLY A 200 -5.23 0.91 -31.55
N THR A 201 -6.00 0.78 -32.58
CA THR A 201 -5.81 1.45 -33.88
C THR A 201 -6.93 2.48 -34.14
N ILE A 202 -6.74 3.34 -35.11
CA ILE A 202 -7.78 4.33 -35.50
C ILE A 202 -9.08 3.64 -35.91
N ASP A 203 -9.00 2.39 -36.34
CA ASP A 203 -10.17 1.62 -36.80
C ASP A 203 -11.04 1.12 -35.65
N ASP A 204 -10.47 1.03 -34.44
CA ASP A 204 -11.19 0.69 -33.24
C ASP A 204 -12.03 1.85 -32.68
N VAL A 205 -11.80 3.08 -33.22
CA VAL A 205 -12.52 4.28 -32.79
C VAL A 205 -13.77 4.47 -33.67
N PRO A 206 -14.96 4.71 -33.08
CA PRO A 206 -16.16 5.02 -33.81
C PRO A 206 -15.94 6.16 -34.79
N GLN A 207 -16.45 6.00 -36.03
CA GLN A 207 -16.19 6.95 -37.13
C GLN A 207 -16.56 8.39 -36.76
N ALA A 208 -17.63 8.56 -35.96
CA ALA A 208 -18.10 9.87 -35.51
C ALA A 208 -17.07 10.59 -34.58
N GLU A 209 -16.21 9.83 -33.88
CA GLU A 209 -15.25 10.38 -32.93
C GLU A 209 -13.84 10.51 -33.52
N ARG A 210 -13.54 9.87 -34.67
CA ARG A 210 -12.21 9.90 -35.30
C ARG A 210 -11.73 11.32 -35.61
N GLY A 211 -12.66 12.23 -35.98
CA GLY A 211 -12.35 13.63 -36.28
C GLY A 211 -11.89 14.47 -35.07
N SER A 212 -12.19 14.03 -33.83
CA SER A 212 -11.80 14.71 -32.62
C SER A 212 -10.41 14.30 -32.11
N LEU A 213 -9.85 13.21 -32.65
CA LEU A 213 -8.51 12.75 -32.30
C LEU A 213 -7.49 13.66 -33.01
N LYS A 214 -6.97 14.63 -32.25
CA LYS A 214 -5.82 15.43 -32.70
C LYS A 214 -4.58 14.54 -32.79
N LYS A 215 -3.89 14.60 -33.91
CA LYS A 215 -2.56 14.03 -34.12
C LYS A 215 -1.54 14.70 -33.22
#